data_ef7687c75a06b1fde17d13a6c3d183a3
#
_entry.id   ef7687c75a06b1fde17d13a6c3d183a3
#
_cell.length_a   1.000
_cell.length_b   1.000
_cell.length_c   1.000
_cell.angle_alpha   90.00
_cell.angle_beta   90.00
_cell.angle_gamma   90.00
#
_symmetry.space_group_name_H-M   'P 1'
#
loop_
_entity.id
_entity.type
_entity.pdbx_description
1 polymer ?
#
loop_
_entity_poly.entity_id
_entity_poly.type
_entity_poly.pdbx_seq_one_letter_code
_entity_poly.pdbx_strand_id
1 'polypeptide(L)'
;NVFEGLTRFASDGSIIEGLAKSWEISADGTEYTFHLRSNVKFHDGTAMNADDVKFTLERARAEDSTNAQKALFSGIVSVDVIDDITVRVTLDKPNGNFLFNMAWGDAVIVAAESIENIKSKPVGTGAFKFQNWVQGDRIELVRNSEYWGTAPLLRTATFKFISDPTAAFAAVMAQDVDAFAGFPAPENLPQFEADSRFQVLEGSTEGETILSTNNKMPPLDNKKVRKAIAHAIDRQAIIDGAMFGYGTPIGTHFAPHHPDYINLTANSNYDPELAKKLLSEA
;
A
#
# COMPACT_ATOMS: atom_id res chain seq x y z
N ASN A 1 10.72 -3.15 -3.82
CA ASN A 1 11.91 -3.28 -4.67
C ASN A 1 13.22 -3.46 -3.85
N VAL A 2 13.42 -2.65 -2.79
CA VAL A 2 14.62 -2.69 -1.93
C VAL A 2 14.39 -3.57 -0.72
N PHE A 3 13.24 -3.43 -0.07
CA PHE A 3 12.86 -4.15 1.14
C PHE A 3 11.75 -5.16 0.86
N GLU A 4 11.68 -6.19 1.72
CA GLU A 4 10.64 -7.23 1.67
C GLU A 4 10.14 -7.57 3.08
N GLY A 5 8.89 -8.02 3.18
CA GLY A 5 8.26 -8.49 4.41
C GLY A 5 8.25 -10.01 4.54
N LEU A 6 7.74 -10.52 5.67
CA LEU A 6 7.53 -11.96 5.86
C LEU A 6 6.50 -12.49 4.86
N THR A 7 5.45 -11.74 4.62
CA THR A 7 4.41 -12.00 3.62
C THR A 7 4.40 -10.87 2.59
N ARG A 8 3.69 -11.03 1.49
CA ARG A 8 3.49 -10.00 0.46
C ARG A 8 2.11 -10.12 -0.18
N PHE A 9 1.67 -9.08 -0.86
CA PHE A 9 0.46 -9.08 -1.66
C PHE A 9 0.73 -9.69 -3.05
N ALA A 10 -0.18 -10.56 -3.49
CA ALA A 10 -0.30 -10.93 -4.90
C ALA A 10 -1.08 -9.84 -5.66
N SER A 11 -1.15 -9.97 -6.99
CA SER A 11 -1.86 -9.00 -7.85
C SER A 11 -3.37 -8.97 -7.64
N ASP A 12 -3.94 -10.03 -7.06
CA ASP A 12 -5.36 -10.13 -6.69
C ASP A 12 -5.65 -9.70 -5.24
N GLY A 13 -4.64 -9.17 -4.53
CA GLY A 13 -4.73 -8.76 -3.12
C GLY A 13 -4.60 -9.90 -2.11
N SER A 14 -4.48 -11.16 -2.54
CA SER A 14 -4.25 -12.29 -1.64
C SER A 14 -2.87 -12.21 -0.97
N ILE A 15 -2.76 -12.81 0.22
CA ILE A 15 -1.49 -12.87 0.95
C ILE A 15 -0.74 -14.12 0.54
N ILE A 16 0.49 -13.92 0.10
CA ILE A 16 1.40 -14.99 -0.33
C ILE A 16 2.73 -14.92 0.41
N GLU A 17 3.56 -15.94 0.22
CA GLU A 17 4.88 -16.06 0.82
C GLU A 17 5.82 -14.94 0.35
N GLY A 18 6.47 -14.28 1.31
CA GLY A 18 7.57 -13.34 1.13
C GLY A 18 8.89 -13.96 1.58
N LEU A 19 9.53 -13.37 2.59
CA LEU A 19 10.73 -13.90 3.25
C LEU A 19 10.43 -15.16 4.08
N ALA A 20 9.19 -15.31 4.58
CA ALA A 20 8.69 -16.59 5.06
C ALA A 20 8.24 -17.45 3.88
N LYS A 21 8.72 -18.68 3.79
CA LYS A 21 8.30 -19.69 2.79
C LYS A 21 7.02 -20.41 3.18
N SER A 22 6.65 -20.36 4.46
CA SER A 22 5.41 -20.89 5.01
C SER A 22 5.21 -20.37 6.43
N TRP A 23 4.00 -20.57 6.98
CA TRP A 23 3.68 -20.29 8.37
C TRP A 23 2.62 -21.25 8.90
N GLU A 24 2.59 -21.39 10.21
CA GLU A 24 1.59 -22.14 10.95
C GLU A 24 0.87 -21.19 11.92
N ILE A 25 -0.42 -21.43 12.13
CA ILE A 25 -1.25 -20.63 13.04
C ILE A 25 -1.81 -21.59 14.11
N SER A 26 -1.67 -21.23 15.38
CA SER A 26 -2.25 -21.99 16.48
C SER A 26 -3.79 -22.07 16.39
N ALA A 27 -4.37 -23.10 17.01
CA ALA A 27 -5.82 -23.33 16.94
C ALA A 27 -6.65 -22.17 17.53
N ASP A 28 -6.09 -21.39 18.45
CA ASP A 28 -6.70 -20.21 19.05
C ASP A 28 -6.39 -18.91 18.29
N GLY A 29 -5.58 -18.98 17.22
CA GLY A 29 -5.24 -17.85 16.38
C GLY A 29 -4.31 -16.82 17.02
N THR A 30 -3.62 -17.15 18.10
CA THR A 30 -2.74 -16.22 18.84
C THR A 30 -1.25 -16.42 18.57
N GLU A 31 -0.83 -17.57 18.05
CA GLU A 31 0.57 -17.83 17.72
C GLU A 31 0.75 -18.04 16.21
N TYR A 32 1.76 -17.39 15.64
CA TYR A 32 2.16 -17.52 14.24
C TYR A 32 3.62 -17.99 14.20
N THR A 33 3.88 -19.19 13.70
CA THR A 33 5.22 -19.71 13.49
C THR A 33 5.61 -19.55 12.03
N PHE A 34 6.57 -18.69 11.75
CA PHE A 34 7.08 -18.44 10.40
C PHE A 34 8.33 -19.25 10.12
N HIS A 35 8.37 -19.97 9.01
CA HIS A 35 9.52 -20.67 8.48
C HIS A 35 10.17 -19.82 7.39
N LEU A 36 11.35 -19.31 7.66
CA LEU A 36 12.09 -18.40 6.77
C LEU A 36 12.78 -19.16 5.63
N ARG A 37 13.07 -18.44 4.55
CA ARG A 37 13.93 -18.92 3.48
C ARG A 37 15.38 -18.93 3.96
N SER A 38 16.13 -19.99 3.70
CA SER A 38 17.49 -20.17 4.20
C SER A 38 18.58 -19.53 3.34
N ASN A 39 18.25 -19.01 2.15
CA ASN A 39 19.21 -18.50 1.18
C ASN A 39 19.04 -17.00 0.88
N VAL A 40 18.43 -16.27 1.82
CA VAL A 40 18.23 -14.83 1.69
C VAL A 40 19.44 -14.09 2.20
N LYS A 41 19.92 -13.11 1.43
CA LYS A 41 20.96 -12.17 1.85
C LYS A 41 20.46 -10.74 1.77
N PHE A 42 20.89 -9.93 2.70
CA PHE A 42 20.79 -8.48 2.56
C PHE A 42 21.72 -7.97 1.46
N HIS A 43 21.49 -6.75 1.01
CA HIS A 43 22.25 -6.12 -0.08
C HIS A 43 23.74 -5.93 0.21
N ASP A 44 24.13 -5.91 1.46
CA ASP A 44 25.52 -5.86 1.94
C ASP A 44 26.22 -7.23 1.98
N GLY A 45 25.47 -8.31 1.71
CA GLY A 45 25.96 -9.68 1.66
C GLY A 45 25.76 -10.46 2.97
N THR A 46 25.27 -9.83 4.04
CA THR A 46 24.95 -10.54 5.29
C THR A 46 23.74 -11.47 5.10
N ALA A 47 23.75 -12.62 5.77
CA ALA A 47 22.63 -13.57 5.69
C ALA A 47 21.48 -13.08 6.57
N MET A 48 20.24 -13.13 6.04
CA MET A 48 19.03 -12.87 6.81
C MET A 48 18.65 -14.11 7.63
N ASN A 49 18.32 -13.90 8.90
CA ASN A 49 17.91 -14.95 9.81
C ASN A 49 16.74 -14.53 10.73
N ALA A 50 16.38 -15.38 11.68
CA ALA A 50 15.27 -15.14 12.60
C ALA A 50 15.53 -14.00 13.61
N ASP A 51 16.78 -13.70 13.92
CA ASP A 51 17.12 -12.56 14.80
C ASP A 51 16.82 -11.22 14.13
N ASP A 52 16.97 -11.11 12.79
CA ASP A 52 16.58 -9.90 12.04
C ASP A 52 15.08 -9.67 12.07
N VAL A 53 14.30 -10.74 11.99
CA VAL A 53 12.83 -10.67 12.12
C VAL A 53 12.46 -10.20 13.53
N LYS A 54 13.04 -10.80 14.55
CA LYS A 54 12.83 -10.40 15.96
C LYS A 54 13.20 -8.94 16.15
N PHE A 55 14.40 -8.53 15.75
CA PHE A 55 14.87 -7.15 15.83
C PHE A 55 13.89 -6.17 15.17
N THR A 56 13.45 -6.49 13.95
CA THR A 56 12.54 -5.64 13.19
C THR A 56 11.20 -5.45 13.89
N LEU A 57 10.56 -6.54 14.32
CA LEU A 57 9.24 -6.49 14.94
C LEU A 57 9.28 -5.84 16.33
N GLU A 58 10.30 -6.14 17.12
CA GLU A 58 10.49 -5.50 18.43
C GLU A 58 10.75 -4.00 18.31
N ARG A 59 11.58 -3.58 17.35
CA ARG A 59 11.80 -2.17 17.04
C ARG A 59 10.52 -1.48 16.54
N ALA A 60 9.73 -2.14 15.70
CA ALA A 60 8.48 -1.56 15.16
C ALA A 60 7.43 -1.32 16.25
N ARG A 61 7.34 -2.21 17.26
CA ARG A 61 6.37 -2.10 18.39
C ARG A 61 6.88 -1.30 19.58
N ALA A 62 8.18 -0.96 19.65
CA ALA A 62 8.78 -0.25 20.77
C ALA A 62 8.06 1.07 21.08
N GLU A 63 8.09 1.51 22.35
CA GLU A 63 7.38 2.72 22.80
C GLU A 63 7.84 3.97 22.03
N ASP A 64 9.13 4.08 21.75
CA ASP A 64 9.80 5.14 21.01
C ASP A 64 9.85 4.91 19.50
N SER A 65 9.14 3.91 18.98
CA SER A 65 9.12 3.59 17.56
C SER A 65 8.63 4.76 16.71
N THR A 66 9.39 5.08 15.67
CA THR A 66 9.05 6.07 14.63
C THR A 66 8.37 5.42 13.41
N ASN A 67 7.98 4.15 13.49
CA ASN A 67 7.24 3.48 12.42
C ASN A 67 5.87 4.15 12.25
N ALA A 68 5.55 4.58 11.03
CA ALA A 68 4.31 5.30 10.74
C ALA A 68 3.05 4.46 11.04
N GLN A 69 3.16 3.14 10.91
CA GLN A 69 2.10 2.17 11.15
C GLN A 69 2.34 1.34 12.43
N LYS A 70 2.94 1.94 13.45
CA LYS A 70 3.20 1.30 14.76
C LYS A 70 2.00 0.53 15.30
N ALA A 71 0.78 1.01 15.05
CA ALA A 71 -0.45 0.35 15.49
C ALA A 71 -0.63 -1.07 14.94
N LEU A 72 -0.07 -1.40 13.77
CA LEU A 72 -0.12 -2.76 13.19
C LEU A 72 0.60 -3.79 14.05
N PHE A 73 1.56 -3.36 14.87
CA PHE A 73 2.41 -4.22 15.70
C PHE A 73 1.98 -4.24 17.17
N SER A 74 0.98 -3.45 17.57
CA SER A 74 0.59 -3.25 18.98
C SER A 74 0.06 -4.51 19.67
N GLY A 75 -0.49 -5.46 18.90
CA GLY A 75 -0.97 -6.74 19.44
C GLY A 75 0.12 -7.79 19.64
N ILE A 76 1.36 -7.54 19.23
CA ILE A 76 2.48 -8.49 19.42
C ILE A 76 2.92 -8.48 20.90
N VAL A 77 2.84 -9.63 21.55
CA VAL A 77 3.29 -9.84 22.94
C VAL A 77 4.77 -10.27 22.97
N SER A 78 5.15 -11.25 22.14
CA SER A 78 6.53 -11.71 22.05
C SER A 78 6.92 -12.10 20.62
N VAL A 79 8.22 -12.06 20.35
CA VAL A 79 8.85 -12.59 19.15
C VAL A 79 9.99 -13.50 19.58
N ASP A 80 9.81 -14.80 19.42
CA ASP A 80 10.72 -15.82 19.92
C ASP A 80 11.45 -16.48 18.75
N VAL A 81 12.78 -16.43 18.77
CA VAL A 81 13.64 -17.15 17.85
C VAL A 81 13.69 -18.62 18.29
N ILE A 82 13.21 -19.51 17.44
CA ILE A 82 13.22 -20.97 17.72
C ILE A 82 14.52 -21.57 17.19
N ASP A 83 14.92 -21.17 15.99
CA ASP A 83 16.20 -21.47 15.36
C ASP A 83 16.50 -20.40 14.30
N ASP A 84 17.62 -20.51 13.58
CA ASP A 84 18.09 -19.51 12.59
C ASP A 84 17.06 -19.15 11.50
N ILE A 85 16.13 -20.07 11.22
CA ILE A 85 15.14 -19.93 10.14
C ILE A 85 13.69 -20.11 10.61
N THR A 86 13.46 -20.12 11.93
CA THR A 86 12.12 -20.28 12.52
C THR A 86 11.89 -19.24 13.60
N VAL A 87 10.86 -18.41 13.43
CA VAL A 87 10.46 -17.41 14.41
C VAL A 87 8.99 -17.57 14.76
N ARG A 88 8.66 -17.47 16.04
CA ARG A 88 7.30 -17.47 16.56
C ARG A 88 6.91 -16.06 17.02
N VAL A 89 5.75 -15.61 16.58
CA VAL A 89 5.14 -14.35 17.01
C VAL A 89 3.88 -14.68 17.80
N THR A 90 3.79 -14.21 19.03
CA THR A 90 2.62 -14.39 19.91
C THR A 90 1.85 -13.07 19.99
N LEU A 91 0.54 -13.13 19.82
CA LEU A 91 -0.39 -12.01 19.89
C LEU A 91 -1.16 -12.02 21.21
N ASP A 92 -1.60 -10.85 21.68
CA ASP A 92 -2.47 -10.67 22.86
C ASP A 92 -3.87 -11.26 22.67
N LYS A 93 -4.32 -11.36 21.44
CA LYS A 93 -5.62 -11.93 21.02
C LYS A 93 -5.57 -12.32 19.54
N PRO A 94 -6.49 -13.19 19.08
CA PRO A 94 -6.59 -13.54 17.66
C PRO A 94 -6.76 -12.30 16.79
N ASN A 95 -5.98 -12.23 15.69
CA ASN A 95 -6.05 -11.12 14.72
C ASN A 95 -6.03 -11.67 13.29
N GLY A 96 -7.22 -11.73 12.65
CA GLY A 96 -7.35 -12.20 11.27
C GLY A 96 -6.58 -11.39 10.24
N ASN A 97 -6.23 -10.14 10.56
CA ASN A 97 -5.46 -9.27 9.68
C ASN A 97 -3.93 -9.35 9.91
N PHE A 98 -3.46 -10.22 10.80
CA PHE A 98 -2.03 -10.23 11.15
C PHE A 98 -1.12 -10.51 9.95
N LEU A 99 -1.44 -11.51 9.13
CA LEU A 99 -0.66 -11.82 7.91
C LEU A 99 -0.75 -10.68 6.88
N PHE A 100 -1.90 -10.04 6.76
CA PHE A 100 -2.08 -8.84 5.94
C PHE A 100 -1.19 -7.70 6.44
N ASN A 101 -1.14 -7.46 7.75
CA ASN A 101 -0.27 -6.44 8.34
C ASN A 101 1.22 -6.72 8.07
N MET A 102 1.64 -8.00 8.03
CA MET A 102 3.02 -8.40 7.74
C MET A 102 3.40 -8.27 6.25
N ALA A 103 2.43 -8.00 5.36
CA ALA A 103 2.67 -7.72 3.94
C ALA A 103 2.83 -6.22 3.64
N TRP A 104 2.53 -5.35 4.61
CA TRP A 104 2.65 -3.89 4.42
C TRP A 104 4.11 -3.43 4.34
N GLY A 105 4.33 -2.32 3.62
CA GLY A 105 5.64 -1.71 3.47
C GLY A 105 6.30 -1.27 4.79
N ASP A 106 5.52 -1.10 5.84
CA ASP A 106 5.98 -0.77 7.20
C ASP A 106 6.43 -1.99 8.02
N ALA A 107 6.16 -3.21 7.52
CA ALA A 107 6.54 -4.49 8.13
C ALA A 107 7.73 -5.17 7.41
N VAL A 108 8.53 -4.41 6.68
CA VAL A 108 9.71 -4.93 5.96
C VAL A 108 10.82 -5.29 6.93
N ILE A 109 11.51 -6.41 6.66
CA ILE A 109 12.59 -6.90 7.51
C ILE A 109 13.88 -6.13 7.20
N VAL A 110 14.57 -5.71 8.26
CA VAL A 110 15.82 -4.95 8.22
C VAL A 110 16.87 -5.58 9.14
N ALA A 111 18.13 -5.49 8.74
CA ALA A 111 19.25 -5.95 9.57
C ALA A 111 19.59 -4.92 10.66
N ALA A 112 19.89 -5.40 11.87
CA ALA A 112 20.29 -4.56 13.00
C ALA A 112 21.55 -3.73 12.67
N GLU A 113 22.52 -4.33 11.98
CA GLU A 113 23.81 -3.73 11.64
C GLU A 113 23.69 -2.54 10.67
N SER A 114 22.65 -2.54 9.83
CA SER A 114 22.44 -1.48 8.81
C SER A 114 21.53 -0.34 9.27
N ILE A 115 20.89 -0.47 10.44
CA ILE A 115 19.77 0.38 10.85
C ILE A 115 20.15 1.87 11.03
N GLU A 116 21.35 2.16 11.48
CA GLU A 116 21.80 3.54 11.74
C GLU A 116 21.83 4.37 10.45
N ASN A 117 22.17 3.74 9.34
CA ASN A 117 22.33 4.41 8.04
C ASN A 117 21.15 4.18 7.08
N ILE A 118 20.11 3.45 7.49
CA ILE A 118 19.03 2.99 6.61
C ILE A 118 18.28 4.11 5.89
N LYS A 119 18.22 5.32 6.48
CA LYS A 119 17.58 6.49 5.89
C LYS A 119 18.31 7.05 4.66
N SER A 120 19.61 6.87 4.59
CA SER A 120 20.46 7.39 3.50
C SER A 120 21.08 6.31 2.64
N LYS A 121 21.24 5.11 3.21
CA LYS A 121 21.82 3.93 2.55
C LYS A 121 20.94 2.72 2.87
N PRO A 122 19.76 2.61 2.26
CA PRO A 122 18.85 1.51 2.53
C PRO A 122 19.47 0.18 2.10
N VAL A 123 19.49 -0.77 3.05
CA VAL A 123 19.95 -2.14 2.87
C VAL A 123 18.77 -3.06 3.16
N GLY A 124 18.29 -3.76 2.14
CA GLY A 124 17.18 -4.70 2.22
C GLY A 124 17.55 -6.03 1.56
N THR A 125 16.55 -6.87 1.35
CA THR A 125 16.69 -8.20 0.73
C THR A 125 16.19 -8.25 -0.70
N GLY A 126 15.63 -7.15 -1.20
CA GLY A 126 14.84 -7.09 -2.43
C GLY A 126 15.63 -7.26 -3.73
N ALA A 127 14.87 -7.32 -4.81
CA ALA A 127 15.37 -7.57 -6.16
C ALA A 127 16.25 -6.44 -6.72
N PHE A 128 16.18 -5.25 -6.15
CA PHE A 128 17.02 -4.12 -6.50
C PHE A 128 17.73 -3.56 -5.27
N LYS A 129 18.99 -3.18 -5.46
CA LYS A 129 19.83 -2.47 -4.49
C LYS A 129 19.76 -0.97 -4.71
N PHE A 130 19.77 -0.20 -3.63
CA PHE A 130 19.91 1.25 -3.68
C PHE A 130 21.27 1.64 -4.26
N GLN A 131 21.27 2.56 -5.20
CA GLN A 131 22.48 3.10 -5.79
C GLN A 131 22.69 4.57 -5.40
N ASN A 132 21.69 5.43 -5.64
CA ASN A 132 21.81 6.86 -5.42
C ASN A 132 20.44 7.52 -5.18
N TRP A 133 20.44 8.65 -4.48
CA TRP A 133 19.27 9.51 -4.30
C TRP A 133 19.67 10.97 -4.52
N VAL A 134 19.16 11.58 -5.57
CA VAL A 134 19.20 13.01 -5.79
C VAL A 134 17.91 13.60 -5.24
N GLN A 135 18.01 14.27 -4.08
CA GLN A 135 16.84 14.79 -3.36
C GLN A 135 16.01 15.74 -4.24
N GLY A 136 14.69 15.49 -4.28
CA GLY A 136 13.75 16.26 -5.08
C GLY A 136 13.72 15.92 -6.57
N ASP A 137 14.62 15.05 -7.05
CA ASP A 137 14.74 14.68 -8.46
C ASP A 137 14.48 13.19 -8.71
N ARG A 138 15.32 12.29 -8.17
CA ARG A 138 15.21 10.85 -8.47
C ARG A 138 15.89 9.95 -7.45
N ILE A 139 15.46 8.68 -7.47
CA ILE A 139 16.14 7.55 -6.84
C ILE A 139 16.60 6.58 -7.92
N GLU A 140 17.85 6.13 -7.85
CA GLU A 140 18.46 5.16 -8.76
C GLU A 140 18.69 3.84 -8.05
N LEU A 141 18.23 2.76 -8.67
CA LEU A 141 18.38 1.40 -8.19
C LEU A 141 19.13 0.56 -9.22
N VAL A 142 19.90 -0.42 -8.75
CA VAL A 142 20.54 -1.44 -9.59
C VAL A 142 20.03 -2.83 -9.22
N ARG A 143 20.00 -3.73 -10.21
CA ARG A 143 19.59 -5.12 -9.98
C ARG A 143 20.48 -5.80 -8.94
N ASN A 144 19.82 -6.50 -8.01
CA ASN A 144 20.49 -7.42 -7.09
C ASN A 144 20.77 -8.76 -7.83
N SER A 145 22.03 -9.03 -8.16
CA SER A 145 22.44 -10.28 -8.84
C SER A 145 22.37 -11.50 -7.93
N GLU A 146 22.32 -11.29 -6.61
CA GLU A 146 22.21 -12.35 -5.60
C GLU A 146 20.79 -12.47 -5.03
N TYR A 147 19.78 -11.93 -5.75
CA TYR A 147 18.40 -12.00 -5.30
C TYR A 147 17.93 -13.46 -5.18
N TRP A 148 17.33 -13.78 -4.05
CA TRP A 148 16.87 -15.14 -3.73
C TRP A 148 15.68 -15.62 -4.58
N GLY A 149 14.91 -14.69 -5.13
CA GLY A 149 13.75 -14.96 -5.99
C GLY A 149 14.10 -14.92 -7.49
N THR A 150 13.07 -14.68 -8.31
CA THR A 150 13.27 -14.53 -9.75
C THR A 150 14.03 -13.24 -10.06
N ALA A 151 15.17 -13.34 -10.70
CA ALA A 151 15.99 -12.19 -11.05
C ALA A 151 15.24 -11.21 -11.95
N PRO A 152 15.25 -9.90 -11.67
CA PRO A 152 14.65 -8.89 -12.53
C PRO A 152 15.31 -8.87 -13.91
N LEU A 153 14.53 -8.59 -14.96
CA LEU A 153 15.07 -8.43 -16.31
C LEU A 153 15.84 -7.11 -16.47
N LEU A 154 15.36 -6.05 -15.81
CA LEU A 154 15.99 -4.73 -15.83
C LEU A 154 17.32 -4.74 -15.05
N ARG A 155 18.33 -4.06 -15.58
CA ARG A 155 19.61 -3.88 -14.88
C ARG A 155 19.57 -2.72 -13.88
N THR A 156 18.81 -1.68 -14.22
CA THR A 156 18.62 -0.46 -13.43
C THR A 156 17.17 -0.05 -13.44
N ALA A 157 16.73 0.64 -12.40
CA ALA A 157 15.44 1.31 -12.34
C ALA A 157 15.63 2.70 -11.73
N THR A 158 15.12 3.72 -12.41
CA THR A 158 15.18 5.11 -11.95
C THR A 158 13.79 5.62 -11.67
N PHE A 159 13.53 6.04 -10.43
CA PHE A 159 12.27 6.65 -10.01
C PHE A 159 12.44 8.17 -10.00
N LYS A 160 11.85 8.85 -10.98
CA LYS A 160 11.83 10.33 -11.07
C LYS A 160 10.65 10.91 -10.27
N PHE A 161 10.84 12.05 -9.62
CA PHE A 161 9.79 12.77 -8.91
C PHE A 161 9.25 13.90 -9.79
N ILE A 162 8.09 13.71 -10.39
CA ILE A 162 7.45 14.70 -11.26
C ILE A 162 6.05 14.96 -10.70
N SER A 163 5.87 16.07 -9.99
CA SER A 163 4.61 16.42 -9.32
C SER A 163 3.70 17.35 -10.13
N ASP A 164 4.28 18.11 -11.06
CA ASP A 164 3.50 18.99 -11.94
C ASP A 164 2.86 18.19 -13.08
N PRO A 165 1.52 18.28 -13.30
CA PRO A 165 0.82 17.51 -14.33
C PRO A 165 1.29 17.83 -15.76
N THR A 166 1.64 19.09 -16.05
CA THR A 166 2.12 19.51 -17.37
C THR A 166 3.52 18.96 -17.64
N ALA A 167 4.40 19.01 -16.63
CA ALA A 167 5.73 18.40 -16.71
C ALA A 167 5.66 16.87 -16.85
N ALA A 168 4.71 16.22 -16.17
CA ALA A 168 4.47 14.78 -16.30
C ALA A 168 4.07 14.42 -17.74
N PHE A 169 3.11 15.17 -18.32
CA PHE A 169 2.70 14.98 -19.72
C PHE A 169 3.88 15.17 -20.69
N ALA A 170 4.65 16.25 -20.52
CA ALA A 170 5.80 16.52 -21.38
C ALA A 170 6.87 15.42 -21.29
N ALA A 171 7.16 14.92 -20.07
CA ALA A 171 8.16 13.86 -19.84
C ALA A 171 7.74 12.54 -20.51
N VAL A 172 6.46 12.16 -20.44
CA VAL A 172 5.95 10.96 -21.13
C VAL A 172 6.01 11.14 -22.66
N MET A 173 5.55 12.28 -23.18
CA MET A 173 5.55 12.56 -24.63
C MET A 173 6.98 12.60 -25.21
N ALA A 174 7.96 13.11 -24.44
CA ALA A 174 9.38 13.13 -24.81
C ALA A 174 10.07 11.76 -24.63
N GLN A 175 9.39 10.77 -24.04
CA GLN A 175 9.97 9.47 -23.65
C GLN A 175 11.14 9.61 -22.65
N ASP A 176 11.11 10.65 -21.80
CA ASP A 176 12.05 10.83 -20.69
C ASP A 176 11.76 9.89 -19.52
N VAL A 177 10.60 9.25 -19.52
CA VAL A 177 10.16 8.18 -18.62
C VAL A 177 9.53 7.06 -19.42
N ASP A 178 9.80 5.81 -19.03
CA ASP A 178 9.29 4.60 -19.70
C ASP A 178 7.91 4.19 -19.18
N ALA A 179 7.56 4.56 -17.96
CA ALA A 179 6.29 4.26 -17.31
C ALA A 179 5.92 5.34 -16.31
N PHE A 180 4.64 5.65 -16.20
CA PHE A 180 4.11 6.59 -15.22
C PHE A 180 2.91 5.95 -14.50
N ALA A 181 3.07 5.58 -13.24
CA ALA A 181 1.99 5.06 -12.41
C ALA A 181 1.20 6.21 -11.78
N GLY A 182 -0.15 6.14 -11.82
CA GLY A 182 -1.01 7.17 -11.25
C GLY A 182 -0.81 8.52 -11.95
N PHE A 183 -0.95 8.55 -13.28
CA PHE A 183 -0.73 9.74 -14.09
C PHE A 183 -1.64 10.91 -13.65
N PRO A 184 -1.07 12.10 -13.31
CA PRO A 184 -1.78 13.16 -12.59
C PRO A 184 -2.67 14.04 -13.46
N ALA A 185 -2.74 13.80 -14.79
CA ALA A 185 -3.48 14.59 -15.77
C ALA A 185 -4.37 13.68 -16.64
N PRO A 186 -5.45 13.09 -16.08
CA PRO A 186 -6.28 12.12 -16.79
C PRO A 186 -6.91 12.68 -18.08
N GLU A 187 -7.12 14.00 -18.18
CA GLU A 187 -7.59 14.68 -19.38
C GLU A 187 -6.69 14.49 -20.60
N ASN A 188 -5.44 14.13 -20.39
CA ASN A 188 -4.47 13.91 -21.47
C ASN A 188 -4.36 12.44 -21.92
N LEU A 189 -4.96 11.50 -21.20
CA LEU A 189 -4.87 10.06 -21.52
C LEU A 189 -5.33 9.74 -22.95
N PRO A 190 -6.41 10.34 -23.49
CA PRO A 190 -6.81 10.11 -24.89
C PRO A 190 -5.73 10.45 -25.92
N GLN A 191 -4.79 11.37 -25.61
CA GLN A 191 -3.68 11.70 -26.50
C GLN A 191 -2.64 10.57 -26.53
N PHE A 192 -2.40 9.90 -25.40
CA PHE A 192 -1.52 8.72 -25.35
C PHE A 192 -2.18 7.52 -26.02
N GLU A 193 -3.49 7.32 -25.85
CA GLU A 193 -4.24 6.24 -26.50
C GLU A 193 -4.22 6.36 -28.03
N ALA A 194 -4.24 7.58 -28.55
CA ALA A 194 -4.18 7.85 -29.97
C ALA A 194 -2.78 7.68 -30.58
N ASP A 195 -1.73 7.58 -29.76
CA ASP A 195 -0.34 7.49 -30.20
C ASP A 195 0.22 6.06 -29.95
N SER A 196 0.53 5.35 -31.03
CA SER A 196 1.01 3.96 -30.98
C SER A 196 2.33 3.74 -30.23
N ARG A 197 3.01 4.81 -29.84
CA ARG A 197 4.21 4.73 -28.98
C ARG A 197 3.88 4.40 -27.53
N PHE A 198 2.63 4.61 -27.10
CA PHE A 198 2.19 4.49 -25.71
C PHE A 198 1.14 3.39 -25.54
N GLN A 199 1.07 2.88 -24.34
CA GLN A 199 0.00 2.02 -23.86
C GLN A 199 -0.59 2.63 -22.60
N VAL A 200 -1.89 2.94 -22.61
CA VAL A 200 -2.63 3.34 -21.42
C VAL A 200 -3.23 2.09 -20.78
N LEU A 201 -3.00 1.91 -19.49
CA LEU A 201 -3.56 0.83 -18.69
C LEU A 201 -4.42 1.44 -17.60
N GLU A 202 -5.70 1.11 -17.60
CA GLU A 202 -6.61 1.44 -16.52
C GLU A 202 -6.65 0.31 -15.50
N GLY A 203 -6.65 0.65 -14.23
CA GLY A 203 -6.76 -0.31 -13.15
C GLY A 203 -7.53 0.26 -11.97
N SER A 204 -8.17 -0.61 -11.21
CA SER A 204 -8.82 -0.24 -9.95
C SER A 204 -7.84 -0.32 -8.80
N THR A 205 -7.90 0.63 -7.87
CA THR A 205 -7.12 0.65 -6.63
C THR A 205 -8.07 0.67 -5.44
N GLU A 206 -7.53 0.44 -4.24
CA GLU A 206 -8.27 0.63 -2.97
C GLU A 206 -8.40 2.12 -2.59
N GLY A 207 -7.82 3.03 -3.40
CA GLY A 207 -7.93 4.48 -3.18
C GLY A 207 -9.35 4.97 -3.40
N GLU A 208 -9.89 5.70 -2.44
CA GLU A 208 -11.23 6.27 -2.50
C GLU A 208 -11.24 7.77 -2.19
N THR A 209 -12.10 8.50 -2.90
CA THR A 209 -12.40 9.90 -2.59
C THR A 209 -13.68 9.97 -1.78
N ILE A 210 -13.59 10.44 -0.55
CA ILE A 210 -14.71 10.50 0.39
C ILE A 210 -14.96 11.92 0.90
N LEU A 211 -16.21 12.25 1.15
CA LEU A 211 -16.60 13.42 1.95
C LEU A 211 -16.77 13.00 3.40
N SER A 212 -15.76 13.30 4.21
CA SER A 212 -15.80 13.02 5.65
C SER A 212 -16.55 14.12 6.39
N THR A 213 -17.48 13.72 7.27
CA THR A 213 -18.28 14.65 8.08
C THR A 213 -17.98 14.49 9.58
N ASN A 214 -17.87 15.60 10.30
CA ASN A 214 -17.74 15.56 11.77
C ASN A 214 -19.12 15.34 12.40
N ASN A 215 -19.46 14.10 12.69
CA ASN A 215 -20.75 13.70 13.26
C ASN A 215 -21.02 14.18 14.70
N LYS A 216 -20.06 14.88 15.34
CA LYS A 216 -20.23 15.47 16.68
C LYS A 216 -20.61 16.94 16.62
N MET A 217 -20.60 17.57 15.46
CA MET A 217 -20.85 19.00 15.32
C MET A 217 -22.17 19.28 14.59
N PRO A 218 -23.03 20.17 15.14
CA PRO A 218 -24.21 20.66 14.40
C PRO A 218 -23.81 21.39 13.10
N PRO A 219 -24.59 21.24 12.04
CA PRO A 219 -25.79 20.39 11.90
C PRO A 219 -25.50 18.94 11.51
N LEU A 220 -24.22 18.53 11.44
CA LEU A 220 -23.78 17.21 10.96
C LEU A 220 -23.99 16.09 12.00
N ASP A 221 -24.31 16.41 13.25
CA ASP A 221 -24.76 15.47 14.27
C ASP A 221 -26.17 14.91 13.96
N ASN A 222 -26.99 15.62 13.18
CA ASN A 222 -28.29 15.15 12.72
C ASN A 222 -28.14 14.17 11.53
N LYS A 223 -28.65 12.93 11.71
CA LYS A 223 -28.57 11.90 10.66
C LYS A 223 -29.31 12.29 9.37
N LYS A 224 -30.43 13.07 9.47
CA LYS A 224 -31.19 13.52 8.29
C LYS A 224 -30.38 14.49 7.44
N VAL A 225 -29.62 15.38 8.10
CA VAL A 225 -28.71 16.31 7.39
C VAL A 225 -27.65 15.52 6.62
N ARG A 226 -27.00 14.55 7.26
CA ARG A 226 -25.99 13.73 6.56
C ARG A 226 -26.56 12.92 5.39
N LYS A 227 -27.79 12.38 5.54
CA LYS A 227 -28.48 11.73 4.42
C LYS A 227 -28.86 12.70 3.31
N ALA A 228 -29.28 13.92 3.65
CA ALA A 228 -29.59 14.94 2.67
C ALA A 228 -28.34 15.30 1.84
N ILE A 229 -27.18 15.48 2.49
CA ILE A 229 -25.91 15.71 1.80
C ILE A 229 -25.60 14.55 0.84
N ALA A 230 -25.79 13.29 1.29
CA ALA A 230 -25.52 12.12 0.44
C ALA A 230 -26.38 12.06 -0.82
N HIS A 231 -27.66 12.50 -0.74
CA HIS A 231 -28.58 12.56 -1.88
C HIS A 231 -28.40 13.84 -2.73
N ALA A 232 -27.78 14.90 -2.20
CA ALA A 232 -27.50 16.13 -2.92
C ALA A 232 -26.27 16.05 -3.84
N ILE A 233 -25.41 15.05 -3.67
CA ILE A 233 -24.16 14.90 -4.41
C ILE A 233 -24.38 14.01 -5.62
N ASP A 234 -24.22 14.58 -6.81
CA ASP A 234 -24.14 13.83 -8.07
C ASP A 234 -22.72 13.29 -8.25
N ARG A 235 -22.50 12.03 -7.84
CA ARG A 235 -21.19 11.37 -7.91
C ARG A 235 -20.75 11.15 -9.34
N GLN A 236 -21.70 10.84 -10.25
CA GLN A 236 -21.35 10.61 -11.63
C GLN A 236 -20.89 11.91 -12.30
N ALA A 237 -21.60 13.01 -12.04
CA ALA A 237 -21.19 14.31 -12.58
C ALA A 237 -19.80 14.76 -12.07
N ILE A 238 -19.42 14.38 -10.84
CA ILE A 238 -18.06 14.62 -10.31
C ILE A 238 -17.04 13.77 -11.07
N ILE A 239 -17.33 12.48 -11.28
CA ILE A 239 -16.44 11.59 -12.04
C ILE A 239 -16.28 12.11 -13.48
N ASP A 240 -17.36 12.45 -14.15
CA ASP A 240 -17.33 12.91 -15.53
C ASP A 240 -16.61 14.27 -15.67
N GLY A 241 -16.90 15.22 -14.75
CA GLY A 241 -16.38 16.58 -14.82
C GLY A 241 -14.99 16.80 -14.22
N ALA A 242 -14.66 16.09 -13.14
CA ALA A 242 -13.40 16.30 -12.41
C ALA A 242 -12.37 15.18 -12.65
N MET A 243 -12.84 13.98 -13.00
CA MET A 243 -11.99 12.82 -13.23
C MET A 243 -12.03 12.32 -14.68
N PHE A 244 -12.67 13.09 -15.57
CA PHE A 244 -12.75 12.81 -17.01
C PHE A 244 -13.30 11.41 -17.34
N GLY A 245 -14.21 10.89 -16.50
CA GLY A 245 -14.80 9.57 -16.61
C GLY A 245 -14.02 8.44 -15.90
N TYR A 246 -12.81 8.71 -15.44
CA TYR A 246 -11.98 7.72 -14.73
C TYR A 246 -12.35 7.61 -13.26
N GLY A 247 -13.26 6.69 -12.95
CA GLY A 247 -13.71 6.44 -11.59
C GLY A 247 -14.98 5.60 -11.54
N THR A 248 -15.28 5.06 -10.36
CA THR A 248 -16.48 4.24 -10.12
C THR A 248 -17.16 4.71 -8.84
N PRO A 249 -18.48 5.03 -8.86
CA PRO A 249 -19.20 5.31 -7.63
C PRO A 249 -19.20 4.08 -6.71
N ILE A 250 -18.86 4.28 -5.46
CA ILE A 250 -18.84 3.23 -4.44
C ILE A 250 -19.91 3.47 -3.38
N GLY A 251 -20.43 2.38 -2.78
CA GLY A 251 -21.46 2.42 -1.74
C GLY A 251 -20.96 2.03 -0.35
N THR A 252 -19.73 1.55 -0.24
CA THR A 252 -19.01 1.19 0.99
C THR A 252 -17.57 1.62 0.91
N HIS A 253 -16.81 1.48 2.01
CA HIS A 253 -15.37 1.77 2.08
C HIS A 253 -14.47 0.68 1.47
N PHE A 254 -15.01 -0.17 0.63
CA PHE A 254 -14.25 -1.15 -0.13
C PHE A 254 -14.38 -0.85 -1.63
N ALA A 255 -13.32 -1.05 -2.38
CA ALA A 255 -13.36 -0.98 -3.83
C ALA A 255 -14.20 -2.13 -4.42
N PRO A 256 -14.84 -1.97 -5.59
CA PRO A 256 -15.72 -3.00 -6.17
C PRO A 256 -15.08 -4.36 -6.42
N HIS A 257 -13.75 -4.43 -6.57
CA HIS A 257 -13.00 -5.68 -6.74
C HIS A 257 -12.65 -6.37 -5.40
N HIS A 258 -12.85 -5.70 -4.26
CA HIS A 258 -12.57 -6.28 -2.95
C HIS A 258 -13.59 -7.38 -2.61
N PRO A 259 -13.19 -8.54 -2.04
CA PRO A 259 -14.09 -9.65 -1.71
C PRO A 259 -15.25 -9.27 -0.79
N ASP A 260 -15.04 -8.31 0.11
CA ASP A 260 -16.03 -7.84 1.08
C ASP A 260 -16.87 -6.66 0.58
N TYR A 261 -16.72 -6.26 -0.69
CA TYR A 261 -17.51 -5.17 -1.25
C TYR A 261 -18.99 -5.50 -1.32
N ILE A 262 -19.83 -4.61 -0.79
CA ILE A 262 -21.27 -4.66 -0.94
C ILE A 262 -21.73 -3.39 -1.68
N ASN A 263 -22.39 -3.55 -2.80
CA ASN A 263 -22.93 -2.41 -3.54
C ASN A 263 -24.14 -1.78 -2.83
N LEU A 264 -23.91 -0.69 -2.12
CA LEU A 264 -24.93 0.10 -1.43
C LEU A 264 -25.14 1.47 -2.09
N THR A 265 -24.70 1.69 -3.32
CA THR A 265 -24.82 2.97 -4.03
C THR A 265 -26.26 3.45 -4.12
N ALA A 266 -27.24 2.53 -4.24
CA ALA A 266 -28.66 2.85 -4.26
C ALA A 266 -29.18 3.56 -2.99
N ASN A 267 -28.48 3.41 -1.86
CA ASN A 267 -28.86 4.06 -0.59
C ASN A 267 -28.56 5.58 -0.57
N SER A 268 -27.85 6.07 -1.57
CA SER A 268 -27.42 7.48 -1.67
C SER A 268 -27.44 7.97 -3.14
N ASN A 269 -28.44 7.54 -3.90
CA ASN A 269 -28.67 8.03 -5.25
C ASN A 269 -28.83 9.56 -5.24
N TYR A 270 -28.34 10.23 -6.29
CA TYR A 270 -28.59 11.65 -6.49
C TYR A 270 -30.09 11.94 -6.60
N ASP A 271 -30.61 12.67 -5.63
CA ASP A 271 -32.02 13.05 -5.51
C ASP A 271 -32.14 14.36 -4.74
N PRO A 272 -32.02 15.52 -5.42
CA PRO A 272 -32.10 16.84 -4.80
C PRO A 272 -33.44 17.11 -4.09
N GLU A 273 -34.55 16.53 -4.57
CA GLU A 273 -35.86 16.76 -3.95
C GLU A 273 -35.98 16.00 -2.62
N LEU A 274 -35.47 14.76 -2.57
CA LEU A 274 -35.37 14.03 -1.33
C LEU A 274 -34.41 14.72 -0.34
N ALA A 275 -33.30 15.27 -0.85
CA ALA A 275 -32.35 16.05 -0.03
C ALA A 275 -33.03 17.26 0.64
N LYS A 276 -33.79 18.07 -0.13
CA LYS A 276 -34.56 19.20 0.40
C LYS A 276 -35.59 18.77 1.44
N LYS A 277 -36.30 17.68 1.17
CA LYS A 277 -37.27 17.13 2.11
C LYS A 277 -36.59 16.72 3.43
N LEU A 278 -35.48 15.98 3.37
CA LEU A 278 -34.75 15.57 4.56
C LEU A 278 -34.22 16.75 5.38
N LEU A 279 -33.78 17.83 4.74
CA LEU A 279 -33.37 19.06 5.40
C LEU A 279 -34.55 19.77 6.07
N SER A 280 -35.74 19.80 5.46
CA SER A 280 -36.92 20.43 6.06
C SER A 280 -37.46 19.65 7.27
N GLU A 281 -37.12 18.36 7.37
CA GLU A 281 -37.49 17.48 8.47
C GLU A 281 -36.42 17.41 9.58
N ALA A 282 -35.25 18.03 9.36
CA ALA A 282 -34.13 17.97 10.29
C ALA A 282 -34.16 19.09 11.32
#